data_df647b6c5e574bb1058896c0d139570b
#
_entry.id   df647b6c5e574bb1058896c0d139570b
#
_cell.length_a   1.000
_cell.length_b   1.000
_cell.length_c   1.000
_cell.angle_alpha   90.00
_cell.angle_beta   90.00
_cell.angle_gamma   90.00
#
_symmetry.space_group_name_H-M   'P 1'
#
loop_
_entity.id
_entity.type
_entity.pdbx_description
1 polymer ?
#
loop_
_entity_poly.entity_id
_entity_poly.type
_entity_poly.pdbx_seq_one_letter_code
_entity_poly.pdbx_strand_id
1 'polypeptide(L)'
;MNKKMTLIALAVSALINTGCAVSNQNASSNAQVSTAAVEVYGTQTPFASEAVYFVMTDRFVDGDPSNNYENQGGEYSTWQRPLVGPNGEKAYVGYMGGDLKGILNNAEYIADMGFTAVWMTPVHDNPDYAFNGDEPITYGGAFKDGGKTGYHGYWATNFYKADEHIVSQDLTVKAYTDQMRNHGLKSVFDIVANHGSPSFTMETDLPGYGEIYDAKGKLVADHQNLAPEDLDPENNPLHRFFHNYPDLVKLSNLDDENPEVRDYLINSYLYWISQGADGFRIDTIRHVPHSFWREMSDRIRAQHPDFFMFGESFQYDANFIAQHTLPKNGGVSVLDFPMQ
;
A
#
# COMPACT_ATOMS: atom_id res chain seq x y z
N MET A 1 -33.89 -31.28 -38.60
CA MET A 1 -35.10 -31.43 -37.74
C MET A 1 -35.04 -30.31 -36.71
N ASN A 2 -35.70 -29.20 -37.01
CA ASN A 2 -36.98 -28.66 -36.50
C ASN A 2 -37.13 -28.71 -34.98
N LYS A 3 -37.17 -27.62 -34.30
CA LYS A 3 -38.16 -26.55 -33.93
C LYS A 3 -37.91 -26.21 -32.46
N LYS A 4 -38.22 -25.12 -31.86
CA LYS A 4 -39.06 -23.91 -32.14
C LYS A 4 -38.62 -22.79 -31.19
N MET A 5 -38.60 -21.58 -31.73
CA MET A 5 -38.69 -20.32 -30.97
C MET A 5 -40.12 -20.16 -30.42
N THR A 6 -40.25 -19.56 -29.25
CA THR A 6 -41.52 -18.96 -28.81
C THR A 6 -41.21 -17.60 -28.18
N LEU A 7 -41.61 -16.57 -28.93
CA LEU A 7 -41.81 -15.19 -28.42
C LEU A 7 -43.07 -15.19 -27.55
N ILE A 8 -43.08 -14.43 -26.46
CA ILE A 8 -44.32 -13.92 -25.85
C ILE A 8 -44.16 -12.41 -25.69
N ALA A 9 -45.13 -11.73 -26.30
CA ALA A 9 -45.24 -10.28 -26.41
C ALA A 9 -45.98 -9.67 -25.20
N LEU A 10 -45.70 -8.37 -24.97
CA LEU A 10 -46.35 -7.45 -24.05
C LEU A 10 -47.87 -7.38 -24.16
N ALA A 11 -48.50 -7.09 -23.01
CA ALA A 11 -49.76 -6.36 -22.96
C ALA A 11 -49.70 -5.28 -21.90
N VAL A 12 -49.75 -4.03 -22.33
CA VAL A 12 -50.00 -2.82 -21.54
C VAL A 12 -51.51 -2.68 -21.38
N SER A 13 -51.98 -2.43 -20.15
CA SER A 13 -53.34 -1.96 -19.94
C SER A 13 -53.32 -0.83 -18.91
N ALA A 14 -53.63 0.35 -19.39
CA ALA A 14 -53.99 1.52 -18.59
C ALA A 14 -55.44 1.40 -18.10
N LEU A 15 -55.68 1.75 -16.84
CA LEU A 15 -57.00 2.04 -16.32
C LEU A 15 -56.97 3.34 -15.52
N ILE A 16 -57.89 4.22 -15.95
CA ILE A 16 -58.10 5.58 -15.48
C ILE A 16 -59.22 5.58 -14.42
N ASN A 17 -58.98 6.30 -13.34
CA ASN A 17 -59.87 7.06 -12.44
C ASN A 17 -61.25 6.58 -12.06
N THR A 18 -61.54 6.67 -10.79
CA THR A 18 -62.55 7.60 -10.21
C THR A 18 -62.38 7.75 -8.69
N GLY A 19 -62.45 8.96 -8.22
CA GLY A 19 -62.25 9.34 -6.82
C GLY A 19 -63.45 9.11 -5.94
N CYS A 20 -63.18 9.07 -4.62
CA CYS A 20 -64.09 9.46 -3.56
C CYS A 20 -63.30 10.08 -2.41
N ALA A 21 -63.62 11.30 -2.11
CA ALA A 21 -63.11 12.01 -0.92
C ALA A 21 -63.79 11.48 0.35
N VAL A 22 -62.97 11.06 1.30
CA VAL A 22 -63.41 10.95 2.72
C VAL A 22 -62.36 11.63 3.58
N SER A 23 -62.76 12.71 4.20
CA SER A 23 -62.02 13.43 5.21
C SER A 23 -61.96 12.59 6.49
N ASN A 24 -60.74 12.25 6.97
CA ASN A 24 -60.53 11.91 8.35
C ASN A 24 -59.24 12.57 8.84
N GLN A 25 -59.42 13.49 9.74
CA GLN A 25 -58.32 14.07 10.53
C GLN A 25 -57.80 12.99 11.47
N ASN A 26 -56.54 12.61 11.27
CA ASN A 26 -55.77 12.01 12.34
C ASN A 26 -54.34 12.58 12.26
N ALA A 27 -53.98 13.23 13.35
CA ALA A 27 -52.65 13.76 13.56
C ALA A 27 -51.62 12.63 13.51
N SER A 28 -50.89 12.51 12.41
CA SER A 28 -49.69 11.71 12.37
C SER A 28 -48.49 12.62 12.69
N SER A 29 -47.89 12.35 13.86
CA SER A 29 -46.57 12.85 14.22
C SER A 29 -45.58 12.57 13.08
N ASN A 30 -45.21 13.58 12.33
CA ASN A 30 -44.04 13.55 11.43
C ASN A 30 -42.79 13.39 12.33
N ALA A 31 -42.40 12.18 12.59
CA ALA A 31 -41.04 11.88 12.95
C ALA A 31 -40.21 12.21 11.69
N GLN A 32 -39.67 13.40 11.63
CA GLN A 32 -38.57 13.68 10.73
C GLN A 32 -37.45 12.73 11.08
N VAL A 33 -37.28 11.67 10.30
CA VAL A 33 -36.02 10.93 10.28
C VAL A 33 -35.00 11.90 9.78
N SER A 34 -34.24 12.50 10.68
CA SER A 34 -33.03 13.23 10.36
C SER A 34 -32.11 12.22 9.70
N THR A 35 -32.06 12.19 8.38
CA THR A 35 -30.96 11.61 7.65
C THR A 35 -29.79 12.55 7.85
N ALA A 36 -29.08 12.39 8.98
CA ALA A 36 -27.76 12.96 9.09
C ALA A 36 -26.98 12.45 7.87
N ALA A 37 -26.56 13.36 7.01
CA ALA A 37 -25.77 13.01 5.86
C ALA A 37 -24.52 12.27 6.40
N VAL A 38 -24.34 11.02 5.98
CA VAL A 38 -23.13 10.27 6.32
C VAL A 38 -22.00 10.98 5.57
N GLU A 39 -21.08 11.57 6.32
CA GLU A 39 -19.90 12.18 5.75
C GLU A 39 -19.03 11.07 5.16
N VAL A 40 -18.77 11.11 3.85
CA VAL A 40 -17.97 10.12 3.12
C VAL A 40 -16.66 10.79 2.71
N TYR A 41 -15.57 10.36 3.32
CA TYR A 41 -14.25 10.83 2.93
C TYR A 41 -13.83 10.28 1.56
N GLY A 42 -12.92 10.96 0.89
CA GLY A 42 -12.35 10.55 -0.38
C GLY A 42 -13.12 10.98 -1.61
N THR A 43 -14.45 10.83 -1.64
CA THR A 43 -15.27 11.24 -2.79
C THR A 43 -15.57 12.74 -2.85
N GLN A 44 -15.44 13.46 -1.72
CA GLN A 44 -15.69 14.89 -1.61
C GLN A 44 -14.39 15.71 -1.52
N THR A 45 -13.24 15.07 -1.48
CA THR A 45 -11.95 15.75 -1.45
C THR A 45 -11.50 16.14 -2.85
N PRO A 46 -10.72 17.23 -3.01
CA PRO A 46 -10.16 17.61 -4.30
C PRO A 46 -9.37 16.49 -4.98
N PHE A 47 -8.71 15.62 -4.20
CA PHE A 47 -7.92 14.51 -4.72
C PHE A 47 -8.77 13.44 -5.46
N ALA A 48 -10.06 13.33 -5.18
CA ALA A 48 -10.94 12.35 -5.84
C ALA A 48 -11.08 12.56 -7.34
N SER A 49 -10.73 13.75 -7.88
CA SER A 49 -10.72 14.07 -9.30
C SER A 49 -9.40 13.76 -10.00
N GLU A 50 -8.36 13.34 -9.27
CA GLU A 50 -7.04 13.09 -9.86
C GLU A 50 -7.01 11.79 -10.68
N ALA A 51 -6.34 11.85 -11.83
CA ALA A 51 -5.98 10.68 -12.61
C ALA A 51 -4.61 10.18 -12.15
N VAL A 52 -4.57 8.96 -11.61
CA VAL A 52 -3.38 8.41 -10.96
C VAL A 52 -2.65 7.44 -11.89
N TYR A 53 -1.37 7.69 -12.14
CA TYR A 53 -0.45 6.79 -12.84
C TYR A 53 0.34 5.96 -11.82
N PHE A 54 0.19 4.64 -11.85
CA PHE A 54 0.96 3.74 -10.97
C PHE A 54 2.32 3.44 -11.57
N VAL A 55 3.36 3.52 -10.73
CA VAL A 55 4.75 3.18 -11.10
C VAL A 55 5.33 2.22 -10.07
N MET A 56 5.80 1.06 -10.53
CA MET A 56 6.77 0.29 -9.76
C MET A 56 8.15 0.92 -10.01
N THR A 57 8.65 1.66 -9.02
CA THR A 57 9.81 2.55 -9.16
C THR A 57 11.01 1.86 -9.79
N ASP A 58 11.45 0.73 -9.22
CA ASP A 58 12.61 -0.03 -9.70
C ASP A 58 12.45 -0.55 -11.15
N ARG A 59 11.22 -0.69 -11.65
CA ARG A 59 10.91 -1.26 -12.97
C ARG A 59 10.65 -0.22 -14.05
N PHE A 60 10.67 1.06 -13.70
CA PHE A 60 10.27 2.11 -14.62
C PHE A 60 11.46 2.59 -15.48
N VAL A 61 12.32 3.42 -14.96
CA VAL A 61 13.48 3.97 -15.69
C VAL A 61 14.62 4.18 -14.70
N ASP A 62 15.82 3.70 -15.05
CA ASP A 62 17.09 4.03 -14.39
C ASP A 62 17.48 5.46 -14.78
N GLY A 63 17.33 6.39 -13.86
CA GLY A 63 17.68 7.81 -14.04
C GLY A 63 19.06 8.16 -13.50
N ASP A 64 19.62 7.32 -12.64
CA ASP A 64 20.92 7.50 -12.02
C ASP A 64 21.67 6.17 -11.81
N PRO A 65 22.44 5.69 -12.79
CA PRO A 65 23.17 4.45 -12.64
C PRO A 65 24.15 4.39 -11.46
N SER A 66 24.42 5.52 -10.79
CA SER A 66 25.33 5.54 -9.63
C SER A 66 24.70 5.01 -8.34
N ASN A 67 23.36 4.88 -8.29
CA ASN A 67 22.61 4.35 -7.15
C ASN A 67 22.20 2.87 -7.32
N ASN A 68 22.65 2.21 -8.36
CA ASN A 68 22.23 0.87 -8.74
C ASN A 68 22.65 -0.23 -7.76
N TYR A 69 23.79 -0.09 -7.10
CA TYR A 69 24.31 -1.05 -6.11
C TYR A 69 24.19 -2.52 -6.56
N GLU A 70 24.86 -2.87 -7.66
CA GLU A 70 24.74 -4.17 -8.33
C GLU A 70 25.16 -5.36 -7.47
N ASN A 71 26.01 -5.14 -6.46
CA ASN A 71 26.49 -6.18 -5.56
C ASN A 71 25.58 -6.26 -4.33
N GLN A 72 24.53 -7.03 -4.43
CA GLN A 72 23.50 -7.18 -3.42
C GLN A 72 23.80 -8.25 -2.36
N GLY A 73 25.04 -8.73 -2.33
CA GLY A 73 25.46 -9.77 -1.37
C GLY A 73 24.83 -11.13 -1.62
N GLY A 74 25.28 -12.13 -0.85
CA GLY A 74 24.79 -13.50 -0.94
C GLY A 74 25.32 -14.28 -2.14
N GLU A 75 25.00 -15.56 -2.16
CA GLU A 75 25.42 -16.51 -3.21
C GLU A 75 24.67 -16.29 -4.54
N TYR A 76 23.47 -15.70 -4.45
CA TYR A 76 22.53 -15.57 -5.55
C TYR A 76 22.34 -14.12 -5.97
N SER A 77 23.36 -13.50 -6.60
CA SER A 77 23.16 -12.19 -7.21
C SER A 77 22.07 -12.24 -8.28
N THR A 78 21.06 -11.39 -8.15
CA THR A 78 19.90 -11.32 -9.06
C THR A 78 19.78 -9.98 -9.77
N TRP A 79 20.77 -9.10 -9.65
CA TRP A 79 20.81 -7.83 -10.37
C TRP A 79 20.62 -8.03 -11.86
N GLN A 80 19.55 -7.47 -12.43
CA GLN A 80 19.14 -7.59 -13.83
C GLN A 80 19.12 -9.03 -14.38
N ARG A 81 19.17 -10.02 -13.51
CA ARG A 81 19.23 -11.44 -13.87
C ARG A 81 17.84 -12.07 -13.93
N PRO A 82 17.40 -12.57 -15.12
CA PRO A 82 16.09 -13.19 -15.22
C PRO A 82 16.07 -14.62 -14.71
N LEU A 83 14.96 -14.99 -14.06
CA LEU A 83 14.52 -16.38 -13.98
C LEU A 83 13.87 -16.74 -15.30
N VAL A 84 14.20 -17.90 -15.87
CA VAL A 84 13.71 -18.31 -17.17
C VAL A 84 12.67 -19.42 -17.02
N GLY A 85 11.49 -19.19 -17.55
CA GLY A 85 10.39 -20.15 -17.59
C GLY A 85 10.58 -21.19 -18.71
N PRO A 86 9.73 -22.25 -18.69
CA PRO A 86 9.86 -23.38 -19.60
C PRO A 86 9.71 -23.04 -21.09
N ASN A 87 9.02 -21.94 -21.41
CA ASN A 87 8.85 -21.46 -22.79
C ASN A 87 9.74 -20.25 -23.11
N GLY A 88 10.73 -19.93 -22.23
CA GLY A 88 11.63 -18.79 -22.39
C GLY A 88 11.09 -17.46 -21.82
N GLU A 89 10.01 -17.48 -21.06
CA GLU A 89 9.52 -16.32 -20.30
C GLU A 89 10.59 -15.89 -19.29
N LYS A 90 10.66 -14.58 -19.02
CA LYS A 90 11.62 -14.01 -18.08
C LYS A 90 10.89 -13.32 -16.92
N ALA A 91 11.30 -13.62 -15.70
CA ALA A 91 10.90 -12.91 -14.48
C ALA A 91 12.14 -12.40 -13.74
N TYR A 92 12.11 -11.14 -13.35
CA TYR A 92 13.21 -10.51 -12.64
C TYR A 92 12.82 -10.34 -11.16
N VAL A 93 13.65 -10.85 -10.26
CA VAL A 93 13.41 -10.86 -8.81
C VAL A 93 14.41 -10.00 -8.03
N GLY A 94 15.45 -9.52 -8.69
CA GLY A 94 16.40 -8.55 -8.17
C GLY A 94 16.07 -7.13 -8.63
N TYR A 95 16.87 -6.18 -8.18
CA TYR A 95 16.79 -4.80 -8.64
C TYR A 95 17.07 -4.68 -10.14
N MET A 96 16.43 -3.71 -10.79
CA MET A 96 16.60 -3.36 -12.20
C MET A 96 17.15 -1.93 -12.39
N GLY A 97 17.18 -1.13 -11.32
CA GLY A 97 17.79 0.20 -11.29
C GLY A 97 16.85 1.38 -11.52
N GLY A 98 15.55 1.15 -11.63
CA GLY A 98 14.60 2.26 -11.71
C GLY A 98 14.56 3.07 -10.40
N ASP A 99 14.47 4.40 -10.51
CA ASP A 99 14.59 5.34 -9.40
C ASP A 99 13.69 6.57 -9.53
N LEU A 100 13.69 7.45 -8.49
CA LEU A 100 12.90 8.69 -8.51
C LEU A 100 13.35 9.66 -9.61
N LYS A 101 14.64 9.65 -9.98
CA LYS A 101 15.18 10.48 -11.05
C LYS A 101 14.66 10.02 -12.41
N GLY A 102 14.53 8.72 -12.61
CA GLY A 102 13.91 8.14 -13.79
C GLY A 102 12.42 8.49 -13.92
N ILE A 103 11.67 8.51 -12.81
CA ILE A 103 10.30 8.98 -12.82
C ILE A 103 10.25 10.47 -13.15
N LEU A 104 11.05 11.30 -12.49
CA LEU A 104 11.09 12.75 -12.72
C LEU A 104 11.48 13.10 -14.14
N ASN A 105 12.44 12.42 -14.73
CA ASN A 105 12.87 12.62 -16.14
C ASN A 105 11.73 12.32 -17.14
N ASN A 106 10.71 11.59 -16.73
CA ASN A 106 9.53 11.24 -17.53
C ASN A 106 8.25 11.94 -17.05
N ALA A 107 8.36 12.95 -16.16
CA ALA A 107 7.21 13.65 -15.61
C ALA A 107 6.35 14.33 -16.68
N GLU A 108 6.97 14.98 -17.67
CA GLU A 108 6.26 15.60 -18.80
C GLU A 108 5.48 14.56 -19.61
N TYR A 109 6.10 13.42 -19.93
CA TYR A 109 5.43 12.30 -20.61
C TYR A 109 4.19 11.81 -19.85
N ILE A 110 4.28 11.67 -18.52
CA ILE A 110 3.16 11.25 -17.68
C ILE A 110 2.04 12.31 -17.67
N ALA A 111 2.40 13.58 -17.54
CA ALA A 111 1.46 14.69 -17.57
C ALA A 111 0.78 14.84 -18.95
N ASP A 112 1.51 14.67 -20.04
CA ASP A 112 0.99 14.74 -21.42
C ASP A 112 -0.02 13.62 -21.73
N MET A 113 0.07 12.49 -21.03
CA MET A 113 -0.96 11.43 -21.10
C MET A 113 -2.26 11.80 -20.36
N GLY A 114 -2.29 12.93 -19.63
CA GLY A 114 -3.45 13.41 -18.89
C GLY A 114 -3.50 12.93 -17.43
N PHE A 115 -2.45 12.31 -16.90
CA PHE A 115 -2.36 12.00 -15.49
C PHE A 115 -1.99 13.24 -14.66
N THR A 116 -2.50 13.28 -13.43
CA THR A 116 -2.32 14.42 -12.51
C THR A 116 -1.70 14.00 -11.18
N ALA A 117 -1.49 12.72 -10.99
CA ALA A 117 -0.80 12.16 -9.84
C ALA A 117 0.01 10.92 -10.24
N VAL A 118 1.12 10.68 -9.54
CA VAL A 118 1.93 9.47 -9.67
C VAL A 118 1.89 8.73 -8.34
N TRP A 119 1.40 7.48 -8.35
CA TRP A 119 1.51 6.54 -7.25
C TRP A 119 2.72 5.65 -7.49
N MET A 120 3.71 5.74 -6.61
CA MET A 120 4.93 4.95 -6.64
C MET A 120 4.94 3.89 -5.54
N THR A 121 5.63 2.79 -5.77
CA THR A 121 5.91 1.79 -4.73
C THR A 121 6.61 2.42 -3.52
N PRO A 122 6.55 1.79 -2.31
CA PRO A 122 7.08 2.39 -1.09
C PRO A 122 8.52 2.89 -1.25
N VAL A 123 8.78 4.06 -0.67
CA VAL A 123 10.09 4.72 -0.72
C VAL A 123 11.00 4.33 0.45
N HIS A 124 10.51 3.51 1.36
CA HIS A 124 11.22 3.12 2.58
C HIS A 124 12.48 2.31 2.28
N ASP A 125 13.44 2.39 3.19
CA ASP A 125 14.65 1.60 3.20
C ASP A 125 14.36 0.11 3.36
N ASN A 126 14.90 -0.71 2.47
CA ASN A 126 14.73 -2.16 2.42
C ASN A 126 16.08 -2.84 2.68
N PRO A 127 16.12 -4.17 2.96
CA PRO A 127 17.40 -4.86 3.05
C PRO A 127 18.22 -4.77 1.75
N ASP A 128 19.50 -4.48 1.86
CA ASP A 128 20.42 -4.33 0.73
C ASP A 128 20.72 -5.66 0.01
N TYR A 129 20.62 -6.77 0.74
CA TYR A 129 20.99 -8.10 0.25
C TYR A 129 19.80 -8.85 -0.34
N ALA A 130 20.09 -9.80 -1.22
CA ALA A 130 19.08 -10.73 -1.66
C ALA A 130 18.69 -11.69 -0.52
N PHE A 131 17.41 -11.96 -0.37
CA PHE A 131 16.89 -12.94 0.59
C PHE A 131 17.38 -14.35 0.21
N ASN A 132 17.99 -15.03 1.14
CA ASN A 132 18.45 -16.42 1.00
C ASN A 132 17.48 -17.33 1.75
N GLY A 133 16.49 -17.88 1.04
CA GLY A 133 15.63 -18.92 1.58
C GLY A 133 16.29 -20.31 1.46
N ASP A 134 15.56 -21.34 1.87
CA ASP A 134 16.02 -22.73 1.90
C ASP A 134 16.34 -23.29 0.50
N GLU A 135 15.80 -22.69 -0.55
CA GLU A 135 16.00 -23.12 -1.93
C GLU A 135 16.14 -21.92 -2.88
N PRO A 136 16.92 -22.08 -3.99
CA PRO A 136 16.97 -21.07 -5.04
C PRO A 136 15.56 -20.77 -5.57
N ILE A 137 15.26 -19.50 -5.81
CA ILE A 137 14.01 -19.11 -6.43
C ILE A 137 13.91 -19.66 -7.85
N THR A 138 12.76 -20.19 -8.22
CA THR A 138 12.47 -20.70 -9.54
C THR A 138 11.37 -19.89 -10.21
N TYR A 139 11.34 -19.91 -11.54
CA TYR A 139 10.28 -19.25 -12.30
C TYR A 139 8.90 -19.75 -11.87
N GLY A 140 7.97 -18.81 -11.61
CA GLY A 140 6.61 -19.13 -11.15
C GLY A 140 6.50 -19.56 -9.68
N GLY A 141 7.61 -19.65 -8.96
CA GLY A 141 7.63 -19.93 -7.52
C GLY A 141 7.35 -18.65 -6.71
N ALA A 142 6.10 -18.41 -6.29
CA ALA A 142 5.71 -17.19 -5.61
C ALA A 142 6.34 -17.01 -4.21
N PHE A 143 6.77 -18.10 -3.55
CA PHE A 143 7.19 -18.10 -2.15
C PHE A 143 8.54 -18.77 -1.89
N LYS A 144 9.30 -19.04 -2.94
CA LYS A 144 10.67 -19.52 -2.84
C LYS A 144 11.60 -18.32 -3.01
N ASP A 145 12.30 -17.97 -1.96
CA ASP A 145 12.87 -16.63 -1.81
C ASP A 145 14.37 -16.52 -2.07
N GLY A 146 15.01 -17.55 -2.60
CA GLY A 146 16.45 -17.48 -2.93
C GLY A 146 16.76 -16.43 -4.00
N GLY A 147 17.49 -15.38 -3.64
CA GLY A 147 17.92 -14.31 -4.53
C GLY A 147 16.90 -13.19 -4.78
N LYS A 148 15.76 -13.20 -4.11
CA LYS A 148 14.78 -12.11 -4.16
C LYS A 148 15.21 -10.93 -3.31
N THR A 149 15.04 -9.72 -3.82
CA THR A 149 15.39 -8.47 -3.11
C THR A 149 14.17 -7.63 -2.79
N GLY A 150 14.35 -6.58 -1.99
CA GLY A 150 13.31 -5.60 -1.63
C GLY A 150 12.96 -4.60 -2.73
N TYR A 151 13.28 -4.85 -4.00
CA TYR A 151 13.10 -3.94 -5.14
C TYR A 151 11.69 -3.30 -5.24
N HIS A 152 10.70 -3.95 -4.69
CA HIS A 152 9.31 -3.49 -4.70
C HIS A 152 8.99 -2.48 -3.58
N GLY A 153 9.90 -2.29 -2.59
CA GLY A 153 9.74 -1.33 -1.51
C GLY A 153 8.92 -1.80 -0.29
N TYR A 154 8.30 -3.00 -0.34
CA TYR A 154 7.39 -3.46 0.72
C TYR A 154 8.09 -4.18 1.88
N TRP A 155 9.42 -4.27 1.90
CA TRP A 155 10.20 -4.93 2.94
C TRP A 155 10.93 -3.92 3.84
N ALA A 156 10.20 -2.92 4.32
CA ALA A 156 10.80 -1.83 5.08
C ALA A 156 11.57 -2.30 6.32
N THR A 157 12.77 -1.77 6.47
CA THR A 157 13.63 -1.88 7.66
C THR A 157 13.73 -0.54 8.39
N ASN A 158 13.67 0.56 7.64
CA ASN A 158 13.61 1.90 8.21
C ASN A 158 12.51 2.72 7.54
N PHE A 159 11.42 2.95 8.26
CA PHE A 159 10.25 3.68 7.76
C PHE A 159 10.49 5.20 7.64
N TYR A 160 11.63 5.72 8.11
CA TYR A 160 11.99 7.14 8.04
C TYR A 160 13.08 7.44 7.01
N LYS A 161 13.80 6.43 6.51
CA LYS A 161 14.86 6.58 5.53
C LYS A 161 14.32 6.21 4.14
N ALA A 162 14.72 6.95 3.12
CA ALA A 162 14.49 6.52 1.75
C ALA A 162 15.57 5.50 1.35
N ASP A 163 15.15 4.49 0.59
CA ASP A 163 16.05 3.47 0.06
C ASP A 163 17.08 4.10 -0.88
N GLU A 164 18.35 3.74 -0.71
CA GLU A 164 19.45 4.27 -1.53
C GLU A 164 19.37 3.89 -3.00
N HIS A 165 18.66 2.80 -3.33
CA HIS A 165 18.45 2.39 -4.73
C HIS A 165 17.49 3.32 -5.48
N ILE A 166 16.68 4.12 -4.76
CA ILE A 166 15.67 4.98 -5.40
C ILE A 166 15.96 6.47 -5.30
N VAL A 167 16.87 6.89 -4.40
CA VAL A 167 17.29 8.29 -4.29
C VAL A 167 18.65 8.52 -4.95
N SER A 168 18.88 9.74 -5.41
CA SER A 168 20.16 10.15 -5.99
C SER A 168 20.85 11.16 -5.08
N GLN A 169 22.17 11.30 -5.21
CA GLN A 169 22.94 12.27 -4.45
C GLN A 169 22.45 13.72 -4.67
N ASP A 170 21.94 14.00 -5.86
CA ASP A 170 21.43 15.32 -6.29
C ASP A 170 19.89 15.42 -6.22
N LEU A 171 19.18 14.33 -5.86
CA LEU A 171 17.71 14.33 -5.82
C LEU A 171 17.19 13.61 -4.56
N THR A 172 16.89 14.40 -3.53
CA THR A 172 16.18 13.88 -2.34
C THR A 172 14.69 13.67 -2.64
N VAL A 173 13.99 12.90 -1.80
CA VAL A 173 12.52 12.71 -1.90
C VAL A 173 11.78 14.06 -1.90
N LYS A 174 12.19 15.01 -1.01
CA LYS A 174 11.59 16.36 -0.98
C LYS A 174 11.81 17.12 -2.28
N ALA A 175 13.01 17.07 -2.84
CA ALA A 175 13.31 17.72 -4.12
C ALA A 175 12.53 17.09 -5.26
N TYR A 176 12.38 15.76 -5.26
CA TYR A 176 11.55 15.04 -6.23
C TYR A 176 10.08 15.52 -6.19
N THR A 177 9.45 15.51 -5.01
CA THR A 177 8.04 15.92 -4.89
C THR A 177 7.81 17.39 -5.29
N ASP A 178 8.75 18.28 -4.96
CA ASP A 178 8.67 19.69 -5.37
C ASP A 178 8.78 19.84 -6.89
N GLN A 179 9.65 19.06 -7.54
CA GLN A 179 9.82 19.10 -9.00
C GLN A 179 8.62 18.44 -9.71
N MET A 180 8.05 17.35 -9.20
CA MET A 180 6.83 16.75 -9.75
C MET A 180 5.67 17.76 -9.77
N ARG A 181 5.52 18.58 -8.72
CA ARG A 181 4.51 19.65 -8.69
C ARG A 181 4.73 20.72 -9.77
N ASN A 182 5.97 20.99 -10.18
CA ASN A 182 6.24 21.90 -11.29
C ASN A 182 5.73 21.37 -12.64
N HIS A 183 5.56 20.04 -12.76
CA HIS A 183 4.92 19.38 -13.90
C HIS A 183 3.41 19.18 -13.71
N GLY A 184 2.82 19.73 -12.63
CA GLY A 184 1.40 19.56 -12.32
C GLY A 184 1.04 18.17 -11.76
N LEU A 185 2.03 17.37 -11.35
CA LEU A 185 1.86 16.03 -10.83
C LEU A 185 1.94 15.99 -9.31
N LYS A 186 0.95 15.40 -8.67
CA LYS A 186 0.97 15.04 -7.25
C LYS A 186 1.74 13.73 -7.04
N SER A 187 2.30 13.56 -5.84
CA SER A 187 3.04 12.35 -5.46
C SER A 187 2.25 11.56 -4.42
N VAL A 188 1.79 10.36 -4.79
CA VAL A 188 1.12 9.41 -3.90
C VAL A 188 2.15 8.37 -3.45
N PHE A 189 2.40 8.32 -2.13
CA PHE A 189 3.32 7.36 -1.57
C PHE A 189 2.57 6.09 -1.14
N ASP A 190 3.14 4.94 -1.49
CA ASP A 190 2.68 3.68 -0.93
C ASP A 190 3.25 3.53 0.49
N ILE A 191 2.41 3.12 1.43
CA ILE A 191 2.80 2.90 2.82
C ILE A 191 2.38 1.52 3.30
N VAL A 192 3.21 0.94 4.17
CA VAL A 192 2.99 -0.38 4.77
C VAL A 192 2.89 -0.22 6.28
N ALA A 193 1.91 -0.85 6.92
CA ALA A 193 1.79 -0.87 8.37
C ALA A 193 1.80 -2.28 8.95
N ASN A 194 1.40 -3.27 8.15
CA ASN A 194 1.23 -4.63 8.61
C ASN A 194 2.56 -5.36 8.87
N HIS A 195 3.58 -5.09 8.07
CA HIS A 195 4.78 -5.91 8.06
C HIS A 195 6.05 -5.13 7.71
N GLY A 196 7.18 -5.70 8.07
CA GLY A 196 8.51 -5.35 7.57
C GLY A 196 9.02 -6.39 6.56
N SER A 197 10.34 -6.58 6.53
CA SER A 197 11.01 -7.55 5.66
C SER A 197 10.73 -9.00 6.10
N PRO A 198 11.01 -10.01 5.25
CA PRO A 198 11.09 -11.40 5.69
C PRO A 198 12.01 -11.53 6.91
N SER A 199 11.67 -12.43 7.85
CA SER A 199 12.31 -12.43 9.16
C SER A 199 12.68 -13.81 9.70
N PHE A 200 12.30 -14.87 9.01
CA PHE A 200 12.61 -16.23 9.47
C PHE A 200 12.68 -17.19 8.28
N THR A 201 13.31 -18.37 8.48
CA THR A 201 13.57 -19.37 7.43
C THR A 201 14.75 -19.07 6.51
N MET A 202 15.61 -18.14 6.85
CA MET A 202 16.91 -18.04 6.23
C MET A 202 17.88 -19.05 6.88
N GLU A 203 18.79 -19.59 6.09
CA GLU A 203 19.83 -20.49 6.62
C GLU A 203 20.73 -19.80 7.65
N THR A 204 20.96 -18.51 7.46
CA THR A 204 21.68 -17.63 8.38
C THR A 204 20.91 -16.33 8.54
N ASP A 205 20.99 -15.74 9.71
CA ASP A 205 20.49 -14.40 9.97
C ASP A 205 21.27 -13.39 9.11
N LEU A 206 20.55 -12.63 8.26
CA LEU A 206 21.15 -11.65 7.37
C LEU A 206 20.87 -10.23 7.85
N PRO A 207 21.86 -9.33 7.80
CA PRO A 207 21.66 -7.93 8.17
C PRO A 207 20.50 -7.28 7.39
N GLY A 208 19.68 -6.51 8.10
CA GLY A 208 18.53 -5.82 7.54
C GLY A 208 17.24 -6.65 7.55
N TYR A 209 17.31 -7.98 7.46
CA TYR A 209 16.12 -8.81 7.46
C TYR A 209 15.55 -8.98 8.88
N GLY A 210 14.25 -8.70 9.04
CA GLY A 210 13.59 -8.72 10.34
C GLY A 210 14.02 -7.58 11.28
N GLU A 211 14.83 -6.64 10.83
CA GLU A 211 15.32 -5.50 11.61
C GLU A 211 14.46 -4.26 11.37
N ILE A 212 14.26 -3.45 12.43
CA ILE A 212 13.59 -2.14 12.33
C ILE A 212 14.50 -1.08 12.96
N TYR A 213 14.70 0.01 12.24
CA TYR A 213 15.54 1.13 12.64
C TYR A 213 14.73 2.40 12.86
N ASP A 214 15.14 3.24 13.81
CA ASP A 214 14.54 4.55 14.05
C ASP A 214 15.03 5.61 13.04
N ALA A 215 14.47 6.82 13.14
CA ALA A 215 14.83 7.96 12.29
C ALA A 215 16.31 8.38 12.37
N LYS A 216 17.07 7.88 13.36
CA LYS A 216 18.50 8.14 13.53
C LYS A 216 19.36 6.96 13.08
N GLY A 217 18.76 5.92 12.54
CA GLY A 217 19.44 4.70 12.11
C GLY A 217 19.84 3.79 13.28
N LYS A 218 19.22 3.93 14.45
CA LYS A 218 19.44 3.03 15.58
C LYS A 218 18.47 1.85 15.47
N LEU A 219 19.00 0.63 15.61
CA LEU A 219 18.20 -0.59 15.71
C LEU A 219 17.25 -0.51 16.93
N VAL A 220 15.95 -0.67 16.70
CA VAL A 220 14.91 -0.65 17.73
C VAL A 220 14.19 -1.98 17.87
N ALA A 221 14.17 -2.79 16.82
CA ALA A 221 13.62 -4.14 16.84
C ALA A 221 14.39 -5.05 15.89
N ASP A 222 14.39 -6.34 16.20
CA ASP A 222 15.05 -7.39 15.44
C ASP A 222 14.34 -8.72 15.69
N HIS A 223 13.87 -9.35 14.65
CA HIS A 223 13.19 -10.65 14.70
C HIS A 223 14.16 -11.81 14.89
N GLN A 224 15.46 -11.58 14.66
CA GLN A 224 16.56 -12.52 14.89
C GLN A 224 16.42 -13.86 14.15
N ASN A 225 15.81 -13.83 12.97
CA ASN A 225 15.52 -15.02 12.16
C ASN A 225 14.76 -16.15 12.90
N LEU A 226 14.04 -15.78 13.99
CA LEU A 226 13.23 -16.71 14.79
C LEU A 226 11.85 -16.90 14.17
N ALA A 227 11.24 -18.06 14.39
CA ALA A 227 9.82 -18.22 14.10
C ALA A 227 8.98 -17.31 15.01
N PRO A 228 7.82 -16.78 14.54
CA PRO A 228 7.01 -15.85 15.33
C PRO A 228 6.64 -16.38 16.73
N GLU A 229 6.36 -17.67 16.85
CA GLU A 229 6.03 -18.32 18.12
C GLU A 229 7.21 -18.43 19.11
N ASP A 230 8.44 -18.24 18.63
CA ASP A 230 9.66 -18.24 19.46
C ASP A 230 10.07 -16.85 19.92
N LEU A 231 9.34 -15.80 19.48
CA LEU A 231 9.59 -14.43 19.95
C LEU A 231 9.17 -14.27 21.42
N ASP A 232 9.99 -13.55 22.17
CA ASP A 232 9.76 -13.23 23.59
C ASP A 232 9.73 -11.71 23.82
N PRO A 233 8.63 -11.02 23.49
CA PRO A 233 8.53 -9.58 23.65
C PRO A 233 8.50 -9.12 25.12
N GLU A 234 8.25 -10.01 26.07
CA GLU A 234 8.26 -9.69 27.49
C GLU A 234 9.68 -9.54 28.04
N ASN A 235 10.62 -10.41 27.60
CA ASN A 235 11.98 -10.47 28.11
C ASN A 235 13.04 -9.94 27.13
N ASN A 236 12.75 -9.95 25.82
CA ASN A 236 13.64 -9.40 24.79
C ASN A 236 13.09 -8.09 24.22
N PRO A 237 13.69 -6.93 24.54
CA PRO A 237 13.24 -5.64 24.03
C PRO A 237 13.22 -5.54 22.49
N LEU A 238 14.05 -6.30 21.77
CA LEU A 238 14.11 -6.29 20.32
C LEU A 238 12.90 -6.96 19.67
N HIS A 239 12.21 -7.84 20.41
CA HIS A 239 11.01 -8.53 19.89
C HIS A 239 9.72 -7.73 20.03
N ARG A 240 9.72 -6.60 20.77
CA ARG A 240 8.50 -5.86 21.14
C ARG A 240 7.74 -5.21 19.98
N PHE A 241 8.36 -5.12 18.83
CA PHE A 241 7.70 -4.55 17.64
C PHE A 241 6.91 -5.58 16.85
N PHE A 242 6.97 -6.85 17.22
CA PHE A 242 6.40 -7.93 16.42
C PHE A 242 5.35 -8.71 17.20
N HIS A 243 4.30 -9.11 16.51
CA HIS A 243 3.39 -10.14 16.98
C HIS A 243 4.11 -11.50 17.07
N ASN A 244 3.73 -12.33 18.02
CA ASN A 244 4.24 -13.69 18.17
C ASN A 244 3.43 -14.73 17.35
N TYR A 245 2.80 -14.30 16.28
CA TYR A 245 2.09 -15.13 15.31
C TYR A 245 2.30 -14.59 13.89
N PRO A 246 2.32 -15.48 12.87
CA PRO A 246 2.47 -15.05 11.48
C PRO A 246 1.16 -14.47 10.95
N ASP A 247 1.27 -13.56 9.97
CA ASP A 247 0.14 -13.09 9.18
C ASP A 247 0.40 -13.32 7.69
N LEU A 248 1.30 -12.59 7.06
CA LEU A 248 1.61 -12.71 5.65
C LEU A 248 2.89 -13.52 5.44
N VAL A 249 2.75 -14.76 5.01
CA VAL A 249 3.85 -15.66 4.64
C VAL A 249 4.94 -15.70 5.70
N LYS A 250 6.13 -15.17 5.40
CA LYS A 250 7.33 -15.15 6.25
C LYS A 250 7.79 -13.74 6.60
N LEU A 251 6.90 -12.76 6.39
CA LEU A 251 7.16 -11.37 6.72
C LEU A 251 7.09 -11.13 8.23
N SER A 252 7.89 -10.20 8.73
CA SER A 252 7.81 -9.77 10.13
C SER A 252 6.48 -9.05 10.36
N ASN A 253 5.61 -9.65 11.18
CA ASN A 253 4.29 -9.11 11.48
C ASN A 253 4.41 -8.06 12.58
N LEU A 254 4.18 -6.78 12.24
CA LEU A 254 4.33 -5.67 13.19
C LEU A 254 3.16 -5.63 14.17
N ASP A 255 3.46 -5.41 15.46
CA ASP A 255 2.47 -5.36 16.54
C ASP A 255 1.69 -4.04 16.52
N ASP A 256 0.65 -3.99 15.71
CA ASP A 256 -0.25 -2.86 15.59
C ASP A 256 -1.12 -2.58 16.84
N GLU A 257 -1.10 -3.43 17.84
CA GLU A 257 -1.72 -3.21 19.15
C GLU A 257 -0.77 -2.48 20.11
N ASN A 258 0.54 -2.53 19.88
CA ASN A 258 1.55 -1.87 20.68
C ASN A 258 1.57 -0.34 20.40
N PRO A 259 1.33 0.52 21.42
CA PRO A 259 1.34 1.98 21.22
C PRO A 259 2.68 2.52 20.71
N GLU A 260 3.81 1.91 21.05
CA GLU A 260 5.13 2.33 20.58
C GLU A 260 5.27 2.09 19.06
N VAL A 261 4.77 0.95 18.56
CA VAL A 261 4.75 0.62 17.13
C VAL A 261 3.80 1.55 16.37
N ARG A 262 2.62 1.81 16.92
CA ARG A 262 1.66 2.79 16.35
C ARG A 262 2.29 4.16 16.22
N ASP A 263 2.92 4.65 17.29
CA ASP A 263 3.60 5.94 17.29
C ASP A 263 4.74 5.98 16.27
N TYR A 264 5.55 4.93 16.20
CA TYR A 264 6.63 4.81 15.25
C TYR A 264 6.12 4.92 13.80
N LEU A 265 5.12 4.11 13.44
CA LEU A 265 4.55 4.07 12.09
C LEU A 265 3.86 5.39 11.73
N ILE A 266 2.95 5.89 12.57
CA ILE A 266 2.17 7.10 12.26
C ILE A 266 3.09 8.33 12.17
N ASN A 267 4.12 8.43 13.02
CA ASN A 267 5.08 9.52 12.92
C ASN A 267 5.94 9.43 11.65
N SER A 268 6.27 8.21 11.17
CA SER A 268 6.94 8.06 9.89
C SER A 268 6.08 8.53 8.71
N TYR A 269 4.78 8.28 8.74
CA TYR A 269 3.87 8.78 7.70
C TYR A 269 3.74 10.30 7.74
N LEU A 270 3.65 10.92 8.92
CA LEU A 270 3.70 12.38 9.06
C LEU A 270 5.03 12.96 8.54
N TYR A 271 6.14 12.25 8.76
CA TYR A 271 7.43 12.64 8.17
C TYR A 271 7.35 12.63 6.64
N TRP A 272 6.79 11.58 6.00
CA TRP A 272 6.67 11.53 4.54
C TRP A 272 5.72 12.60 3.98
N ILE A 273 4.68 12.99 4.70
CA ILE A 273 3.86 14.16 4.35
C ILE A 273 4.73 15.42 4.35
N SER A 274 5.62 15.59 5.34
CA SER A 274 6.56 16.72 5.37
C SER A 274 7.57 16.71 4.22
N GLN A 275 7.87 15.51 3.68
CA GLN A 275 8.69 15.34 2.47
C GLN A 275 7.88 15.55 1.18
N GLY A 276 6.61 15.86 1.28
CA GLY A 276 5.79 16.30 0.15
C GLY A 276 4.87 15.23 -0.43
N ALA A 277 4.57 14.15 0.28
CA ALA A 277 3.50 13.26 -0.12
C ALA A 277 2.17 14.02 -0.18
N ASP A 278 1.44 13.90 -1.28
CA ASP A 278 0.14 14.52 -1.52
C ASP A 278 -1.03 13.58 -1.20
N GLY A 279 -0.75 12.29 -1.06
CA GLY A 279 -1.69 11.25 -0.66
C GLY A 279 -0.97 9.96 -0.34
N PHE A 280 -1.69 9.01 0.28
CA PHE A 280 -1.18 7.66 0.54
C PHE A 280 -2.04 6.59 -0.12
N ARG A 281 -1.36 5.61 -0.72
CA ARG A 281 -1.92 4.27 -0.91
C ARG A 281 -1.47 3.42 0.27
N ILE A 282 -2.38 2.69 0.87
CA ILE A 282 -2.12 1.84 2.03
C ILE A 282 -2.10 0.40 1.57
N ASP A 283 -0.94 -0.23 1.72
CA ASP A 283 -0.77 -1.67 1.49
C ASP A 283 -1.52 -2.48 2.55
N THR A 284 -2.10 -3.59 2.13
CA THR A 284 -2.67 -4.62 3.04
C THR A 284 -3.58 -4.07 4.15
N ILE A 285 -4.37 -3.02 3.88
CA ILE A 285 -5.22 -2.31 4.88
C ILE A 285 -6.12 -3.25 5.69
N ARG A 286 -6.54 -4.38 5.10
CA ARG A 286 -7.43 -5.37 5.74
C ARG A 286 -6.76 -6.18 6.85
N HIS A 287 -5.44 -6.22 6.88
CA HIS A 287 -4.65 -7.02 7.82
C HIS A 287 -4.40 -6.30 9.15
N VAL A 288 -4.57 -4.99 9.17
CA VAL A 288 -4.42 -4.13 10.36
C VAL A 288 -5.79 -3.66 10.84
N PRO A 289 -6.07 -3.65 12.16
CA PRO A 289 -7.39 -3.35 12.69
C PRO A 289 -7.83 -1.90 12.42
N HIS A 290 -9.13 -1.70 12.29
CA HIS A 290 -9.71 -0.37 12.06
C HIS A 290 -9.34 0.66 13.15
N SER A 291 -9.02 0.21 14.37
CA SER A 291 -8.57 1.10 15.45
C SER A 291 -7.26 1.82 15.13
N PHE A 292 -6.32 1.12 14.47
CA PHE A 292 -5.07 1.72 13.99
C PHE A 292 -5.36 2.75 12.88
N TRP A 293 -6.15 2.37 11.88
CA TRP A 293 -6.47 3.27 10.76
C TRP A 293 -7.25 4.49 11.21
N ARG A 294 -8.10 4.35 12.21
CA ARG A 294 -8.80 5.46 12.83
C ARG A 294 -7.82 6.43 13.50
N GLU A 295 -6.92 5.91 14.33
CA GLU A 295 -5.91 6.73 15.01
C GLU A 295 -4.99 7.44 14.01
N MET A 296 -4.47 6.71 13.03
CA MET A 296 -3.63 7.27 11.97
C MET A 296 -4.35 8.39 11.22
N SER A 297 -5.58 8.15 10.79
CA SER A 297 -6.37 9.13 10.05
C SER A 297 -6.67 10.38 10.88
N ASP A 298 -7.04 10.21 12.14
CA ASP A 298 -7.31 11.34 13.04
C ASP A 298 -6.04 12.17 13.27
N ARG A 299 -4.87 11.55 13.46
CA ARG A 299 -3.58 12.26 13.65
C ARG A 299 -3.12 12.97 12.39
N ILE A 300 -3.28 12.37 11.22
CA ILE A 300 -2.95 12.99 9.93
C ILE A 300 -3.89 14.17 9.66
N ARG A 301 -5.21 13.97 9.75
CA ARG A 301 -6.21 15.00 9.44
C ARG A 301 -6.22 16.15 10.42
N ALA A 302 -5.75 15.95 11.65
CA ALA A 302 -5.55 17.04 12.61
C ALA A 302 -4.54 18.09 12.13
N GLN A 303 -3.60 17.69 11.28
CA GLN A 303 -2.56 18.58 10.71
C GLN A 303 -2.80 18.86 9.22
N HIS A 304 -3.40 17.94 8.51
CA HIS A 304 -3.65 17.95 7.07
C HIS A 304 -5.10 17.51 6.78
N PRO A 305 -6.12 18.39 7.00
CA PRO A 305 -7.54 18.02 6.98
C PRO A 305 -8.00 17.32 5.69
N ASP A 306 -7.47 17.75 4.54
CA ASP A 306 -7.85 17.25 3.21
C ASP A 306 -6.92 16.15 2.67
N PHE A 307 -6.04 15.60 3.52
CA PHE A 307 -5.09 14.58 3.07
C PHE A 307 -5.80 13.31 2.62
N PHE A 308 -5.55 12.91 1.38
CA PHE A 308 -6.21 11.77 0.74
C PHE A 308 -5.50 10.47 1.03
N MET A 309 -6.29 9.43 1.34
CA MET A 309 -5.78 8.07 1.58
C MET A 309 -6.71 7.06 0.93
N PHE A 310 -6.14 6.04 0.29
CA PHE A 310 -6.87 4.89 -0.21
C PHE A 310 -6.10 3.59 0.05
N GLY A 311 -6.82 2.53 0.37
CA GLY A 311 -6.24 1.28 0.83
C GLY A 311 -6.48 0.11 -0.12
N GLU A 312 -5.53 -0.83 -0.11
CA GLU A 312 -5.68 -2.13 -0.73
C GLU A 312 -6.39 -3.10 0.23
N SER A 313 -7.70 -3.20 0.11
CA SER A 313 -8.45 -4.28 0.76
C SER A 313 -8.72 -5.38 -0.25
N PHE A 314 -7.75 -6.29 -0.43
CA PHE A 314 -7.86 -7.38 -1.41
C PHE A 314 -8.97 -8.37 -1.01
N GLN A 315 -10.19 -7.98 -1.34
CA GLN A 315 -11.42 -8.69 -1.02
C GLN A 315 -12.51 -8.32 -2.04
N TYR A 316 -13.31 -9.30 -2.46
CA TYR A 316 -14.36 -9.13 -3.46
C TYR A 316 -15.76 -8.90 -2.85
N ASP A 317 -15.89 -8.88 -1.54
CA ASP A 317 -17.13 -8.48 -0.86
C ASP A 317 -17.19 -6.95 -0.69
N ALA A 318 -18.07 -6.30 -1.43
CA ALA A 318 -18.25 -4.85 -1.37
C ALA A 318 -18.64 -4.34 0.04
N ASN A 319 -19.41 -5.13 0.81
CA ASN A 319 -19.77 -4.74 2.19
C ASN A 319 -18.56 -4.79 3.12
N PHE A 320 -17.64 -5.73 2.89
CA PHE A 320 -16.41 -5.82 3.67
C PHE A 320 -15.52 -4.60 3.38
N ILE A 321 -15.19 -4.33 2.11
CA ILE A 321 -14.29 -3.23 1.77
C ILE A 321 -14.87 -1.87 2.15
N ALA A 322 -16.20 -1.70 2.07
CA ALA A 322 -16.88 -0.48 2.47
C ALA A 322 -16.71 -0.14 3.97
N GLN A 323 -16.35 -1.10 4.82
CA GLN A 323 -16.11 -0.81 6.24
C GLN A 323 -14.95 0.17 6.43
N HIS A 324 -13.93 0.13 5.58
CA HIS A 324 -12.78 1.05 5.66
C HIS A 324 -13.18 2.51 5.39
N THR A 325 -14.23 2.75 4.59
CA THR A 325 -14.68 4.10 4.23
C THR A 325 -15.49 4.78 5.33
N LEU A 326 -15.91 4.03 6.35
CA LEU A 326 -16.69 4.61 7.45
C LEU A 326 -15.82 5.50 8.34
N PRO A 327 -16.25 6.72 8.71
CA PRO A 327 -15.48 7.63 9.56
C PRO A 327 -15.02 6.99 10.88
N LYS A 328 -15.87 6.16 11.50
CA LYS A 328 -15.52 5.42 12.73
C LYS A 328 -14.34 4.46 12.57
N ASN A 329 -14.02 4.06 11.34
CA ASN A 329 -12.97 3.13 10.98
C ASN A 329 -11.77 3.83 10.28
N GLY A 330 -11.73 5.17 10.32
CA GLY A 330 -10.68 5.98 9.71
C GLY A 330 -11.08 6.71 8.43
N GLY A 331 -12.20 6.33 7.80
CA GLY A 331 -12.68 7.01 6.58
C GLY A 331 -11.65 6.99 5.45
N VAL A 332 -11.07 5.82 5.18
CA VAL A 332 -10.09 5.60 4.11
C VAL A 332 -10.81 5.06 2.88
N SER A 333 -10.60 5.66 1.70
CA SER A 333 -11.07 5.11 0.43
C SER A 333 -10.42 3.75 0.14
N VAL A 334 -10.99 2.97 -0.75
CA VAL A 334 -10.44 1.65 -1.10
C VAL A 334 -10.40 1.44 -2.60
N LEU A 335 -9.47 0.59 -3.04
CA LEU A 335 -9.48 0.03 -4.39
C LEU A 335 -10.70 -0.88 -4.55
N ASP A 336 -11.43 -0.73 -5.64
CA ASP A 336 -12.70 -1.43 -5.87
C ASP A 336 -12.49 -2.78 -6.55
N PHE A 337 -11.97 -3.75 -5.80
CA PHE A 337 -11.79 -5.13 -6.29
C PHE A 337 -13.10 -5.83 -6.71
N PRO A 338 -14.28 -5.55 -6.10
CA PRO A 338 -15.54 -6.12 -6.58
C PRO A 338 -15.91 -5.73 -8.02
N MET A 339 -15.41 -4.61 -8.53
CA MET A 339 -15.64 -4.16 -9.91
C MET A 339 -14.65 -4.73 -10.92
N GLN A 340 -13.62 -5.41 -10.49
CA GLN A 340 -12.58 -6.01 -11.33
C GLN A 340 -13.06 -7.35 -12.01
#